data_8cccafed1cc50661b799d098caaf88a7
#
_entry.id   8cccafed1cc50661b799d098caaf88a7
#
_cell.length_a   1.000
_cell.length_b   1.000
_cell.length_c   1.000
_cell.angle_alpha   90.00
_cell.angle_beta   90.00
_cell.angle_gamma   90.00
#
_symmetry.space_group_name_H-M   'P 1'
#
loop_
_entity.id
_entity.type
_entity.pdbx_description
1 polymer ?
#
loop_
_entity_poly.entity_id
_entity_poly.type
_entity_poly.pdbx_seq_one_letter_code
_entity_poly.pdbx_strand_id
1 'polypeptide(L)'
;MAQNVVLIQQNINRTNIPLCNKTVTGSEYRTTTLTLVTAAILSPAECRTLVPELASSRNPKVWVYRFTDPAHGWTLSVATHAEPGSQKLSLGGFRIAPVERTSAPGFTTDREAISLAIGMEEKVHWSRVIQVGGPLAMRDIKRIVGGKCVLAPTADARVGQIHDAELLDFAIASFQEVERTAQIHLTTGQDLGHGLMHDGTQQSLAYLNARYKGSVVADTSGPTGEGNFHVLHGMLRACGVPLATATVALVGCGNIGMHIIERLREHGTAILACESRAERRAELEAMGIRTWGPDGKLAMLREPVDALVVNAAGGSLDRATVDACIANARLAVICGSENLAMPDPSVEALLQAAHKVSCPTELGGMMGYLAAVEEYLARIEGVPFDIHTLFEASEELYGAAFAATERIRAGGFTESFEEAVTAIYG
;
A
#
# COMPACT_ATOMS: atom_id res chain seq x y z
N MET A 1 6.08 -30.36 -2.13
CA MET A 1 5.79 -29.30 -3.13
C MET A 1 5.87 -29.87 -4.53
N ALA A 2 4.77 -29.92 -5.26
CA ALA A 2 4.82 -30.23 -6.68
C ALA A 2 5.21 -28.95 -7.43
N GLN A 3 6.40 -28.92 -7.99
CA GLN A 3 6.81 -27.84 -8.92
C GLN A 3 6.23 -28.16 -10.29
N ASN A 4 5.28 -27.35 -10.75
CA ASN A 4 4.79 -27.42 -12.13
C ASN A 4 5.62 -26.47 -12.99
N VAL A 5 6.14 -26.97 -14.09
CA VAL A 5 6.79 -26.15 -15.11
C VAL A 5 5.69 -25.54 -15.99
N VAL A 6 5.57 -24.23 -15.98
CA VAL A 6 4.62 -23.50 -16.83
C VAL A 6 5.41 -22.79 -17.92
N LEU A 7 5.04 -23.05 -19.18
CA LEU A 7 5.60 -22.32 -20.32
C LEU A 7 4.78 -21.04 -20.51
N ILE A 8 5.35 -19.91 -20.16
CA ILE A 8 4.70 -18.60 -20.39
C ILE A 8 5.15 -18.09 -21.76
N GLN A 9 4.17 -17.84 -22.62
CA GLN A 9 4.38 -17.31 -23.96
C GLN A 9 4.44 -15.77 -23.89
N GLN A 10 5.62 -15.20 -24.04
CA GLN A 10 5.79 -13.74 -24.14
C GLN A 10 5.63 -13.31 -25.60
N ASN A 11 4.66 -12.46 -25.89
CA ASN A 11 4.49 -11.81 -27.19
C ASN A 11 5.27 -10.48 -27.20
N ILE A 12 6.52 -10.50 -27.68
CA ILE A 12 7.33 -9.29 -27.85
C ILE A 12 6.85 -8.58 -29.13
N ASN A 13 5.99 -7.59 -29.00
CA ASN A 13 5.67 -6.66 -30.09
C ASN A 13 6.77 -5.58 -30.15
N ARG A 14 7.74 -5.73 -31.03
CA ARG A 14 8.59 -4.61 -31.44
C ARG A 14 7.78 -3.70 -32.36
N THR A 15 7.33 -2.59 -31.82
CA THR A 15 6.69 -1.52 -32.58
C THR A 15 7.72 -0.79 -33.45
N ASN A 16 7.40 -0.67 -34.71
CA ASN A 16 8.14 -0.06 -35.81
C ASN A 16 8.63 1.35 -35.52
N ILE A 17 9.91 1.57 -35.77
CA ILE A 17 10.48 2.86 -36.15
C ILE A 17 10.20 3.04 -37.65
N PRO A 18 9.66 4.17 -38.13
CA PRO A 18 9.41 4.35 -39.54
C PRO A 18 10.74 4.60 -40.29
N LEU A 19 11.22 3.61 -41.02
CA LEU A 19 12.23 3.81 -42.06
C LEU A 19 11.57 3.90 -43.42
N CYS A 20 11.92 4.95 -44.10
CA CYS A 20 11.56 5.30 -45.45
C CYS A 20 11.74 4.13 -46.47
N ASN A 21 10.69 3.92 -47.26
CA ASN A 21 10.66 3.18 -48.54
C ASN A 21 11.79 2.23 -48.91
N LYS A 22 11.48 0.91 -48.83
CA LYS A 22 11.77 -0.05 -49.93
C LYS A 22 10.97 -1.34 -49.72
N THR A 23 10.23 -1.73 -50.75
CA THR A 23 9.46 -2.97 -50.86
C THR A 23 10.37 -4.20 -50.70
N VAL A 24 10.12 -5.00 -49.67
CA VAL A 24 10.62 -6.38 -49.59
C VAL A 24 9.48 -7.27 -49.07
N THR A 25 8.99 -8.13 -49.93
CA THR A 25 8.11 -9.24 -49.59
C THR A 25 8.91 -10.29 -48.84
N GLY A 26 8.64 -10.45 -47.54
CA GLY A 26 9.21 -11.52 -46.72
C GLY A 26 8.33 -11.74 -45.50
N SER A 27 7.88 -12.99 -45.32
CA SER A 27 7.09 -13.41 -44.17
C SER A 27 7.90 -13.17 -42.90
N GLU A 28 7.42 -12.25 -42.03
CA GLU A 28 8.03 -12.02 -40.70
C GLU A 28 7.78 -13.24 -39.83
N TYR A 29 8.82 -14.04 -39.61
CA TYR A 29 8.84 -15.03 -38.53
C TYR A 29 8.84 -14.29 -37.20
N ARG A 30 7.71 -14.34 -36.47
CA ARG A 30 7.65 -13.95 -35.05
C ARG A 30 8.50 -14.95 -34.27
N THR A 31 9.64 -14.54 -33.78
CA THR A 31 10.42 -15.34 -32.85
C THR A 31 9.73 -15.27 -31.49
N THR A 32 8.96 -16.30 -31.14
CA THR A 32 8.39 -16.46 -29.80
C THR A 32 9.49 -17.03 -28.91
N THR A 33 10.03 -16.22 -28.00
CA THR A 33 10.95 -16.71 -26.98
C THR A 33 10.12 -17.36 -25.88
N LEU A 34 10.24 -18.69 -25.74
CA LEU A 34 9.65 -19.43 -24.62
C LEU A 34 10.60 -19.31 -23.43
N THR A 35 10.21 -18.54 -22.42
CA THR A 35 10.96 -18.47 -21.16
C THR A 35 10.45 -19.56 -20.22
N LEU A 36 11.37 -20.36 -19.68
CA LEU A 36 11.04 -21.42 -18.72
C LEU A 36 10.79 -20.74 -17.34
N VAL A 37 9.53 -20.61 -16.95
CA VAL A 37 9.14 -20.08 -15.66
C VAL A 37 8.68 -21.25 -14.79
N THR A 38 9.19 -21.31 -13.55
CA THR A 38 8.70 -22.27 -12.57
C THR A 38 7.60 -21.64 -11.73
N ALA A 39 6.49 -22.37 -11.54
CA ALA A 39 5.38 -21.93 -10.72
C ALA A 39 5.20 -22.85 -9.51
N ALA A 40 4.88 -22.27 -8.35
CA ALA A 40 4.53 -22.99 -7.14
C ALA A 40 3.33 -22.31 -6.47
N ILE A 41 2.45 -23.12 -5.86
CA ILE A 41 1.32 -22.63 -5.10
C ILE A 41 1.53 -23.05 -3.64
N LEU A 42 1.50 -22.08 -2.73
CA LEU A 42 1.53 -22.32 -1.30
C LEU A 42 0.09 -22.29 -0.77
N SER A 43 -0.25 -23.32 -0.04
CA SER A 43 -1.54 -23.45 0.66
C SER A 43 -1.59 -22.51 1.90
N PRO A 44 -2.80 -22.22 2.42
CA PRO A 44 -2.93 -21.45 3.65
C PRO A 44 -2.18 -22.04 4.86
N ALA A 45 -1.98 -23.36 4.90
CA ALA A 45 -1.19 -24.00 5.96
C ALA A 45 0.31 -23.67 5.84
N GLU A 46 0.85 -23.72 4.63
CA GLU A 46 2.25 -23.35 4.34
C GLU A 46 2.46 -21.85 4.58
N CYS A 47 1.50 -21.00 4.19
CA CYS A 47 1.57 -19.56 4.44
C CYS A 47 1.63 -19.23 5.94
N ARG A 48 0.83 -19.90 6.79
CA ARG A 48 0.89 -19.73 8.26
C ARG A 48 2.22 -20.21 8.86
N THR A 49 2.87 -21.19 8.25
CA THR A 49 4.21 -21.62 8.67
C THR A 49 5.26 -20.56 8.34
N LEU A 50 5.12 -19.89 7.20
CA LEU A 50 6.04 -18.82 6.78
C LEU A 50 5.83 -17.53 7.57
N VAL A 51 4.57 -17.17 7.84
CA VAL A 51 4.16 -15.94 8.55
C VAL A 51 3.19 -16.36 9.66
N PRO A 52 3.69 -16.68 10.87
CA PRO A 52 2.86 -17.16 12.00
C PRO A 52 1.75 -16.18 12.39
N GLU A 53 1.98 -14.88 12.23
CA GLU A 53 1.02 -13.80 12.52
C GLU A 53 -0.27 -13.93 11.71
N LEU A 54 -0.21 -14.58 10.54
CA LEU A 54 -1.38 -14.89 9.73
C LEU A 54 -2.41 -15.74 10.50
N ALA A 55 -1.97 -16.58 11.45
CA ALA A 55 -2.88 -17.43 12.22
C ALA A 55 -3.83 -16.64 13.14
N SER A 56 -3.37 -15.48 13.62
CA SER A 56 -4.15 -14.56 14.47
C SER A 56 -4.81 -13.42 13.68
N SER A 57 -4.56 -13.31 12.38
CA SER A 57 -5.21 -12.31 11.54
C SER A 57 -6.69 -12.59 11.38
N ARG A 58 -7.45 -11.56 11.05
CA ARG A 58 -8.92 -11.62 10.83
C ARG A 58 -9.33 -12.67 9.79
N ASN A 59 -8.52 -12.85 8.76
CA ASN A 59 -8.72 -13.87 7.74
C ASN A 59 -7.42 -14.71 7.56
N PRO A 60 -7.28 -15.87 8.25
CA PRO A 60 -6.05 -16.67 8.22
C PRO A 60 -5.88 -17.52 6.94
N LYS A 61 -6.73 -17.32 5.93
CA LYS A 61 -6.67 -18.04 4.67
C LYS A 61 -6.00 -17.17 3.60
N VAL A 62 -4.73 -17.43 3.32
CA VAL A 62 -3.97 -16.81 2.22
C VAL A 62 -3.41 -17.91 1.33
N TRP A 63 -3.53 -17.76 0.04
CA TRP A 63 -2.83 -18.53 -0.99
C TRP A 63 -1.73 -17.68 -1.59
N VAL A 64 -0.57 -18.29 -1.89
CA VAL A 64 0.51 -17.61 -2.62
C VAL A 64 0.79 -18.35 -3.91
N TYR A 65 0.78 -17.60 -5.00
CA TYR A 65 1.22 -18.05 -6.32
C TYR A 65 2.60 -17.45 -6.57
N ARG A 66 3.64 -18.30 -6.55
CA ARG A 66 5.01 -17.87 -6.76
C ARG A 66 5.49 -18.28 -8.14
N PHE A 67 6.07 -17.32 -8.86
CA PHE A 67 6.71 -17.50 -10.16
C PHE A 67 8.18 -17.16 -10.06
N THR A 68 9.03 -17.97 -10.67
CA THR A 68 10.47 -17.72 -10.72
C THR A 68 10.94 -17.85 -12.15
N ASP A 69 11.67 -16.85 -12.63
CA ASP A 69 12.43 -16.89 -13.87
C ASP A 69 13.89 -17.20 -13.54
N PRO A 70 14.32 -18.47 -13.72
CA PRO A 70 15.67 -18.86 -13.33
C PRO A 70 16.73 -18.29 -14.29
N ALA A 71 16.37 -17.87 -15.50
CA ALA A 71 17.31 -17.29 -16.46
C ALA A 71 17.74 -15.87 -16.04
N HIS A 72 16.81 -15.11 -15.44
CA HIS A 72 17.06 -13.74 -14.99
C HIS A 72 17.19 -13.62 -13.47
N GLY A 73 16.84 -14.65 -12.70
CA GLY A 73 16.86 -14.62 -11.25
C GLY A 73 15.72 -13.83 -10.61
N TRP A 74 14.63 -13.58 -11.36
CA TRP A 74 13.47 -12.85 -10.85
C TRP A 74 12.50 -13.75 -10.12
N THR A 75 11.89 -13.25 -9.07
CA THR A 75 10.82 -13.98 -8.35
C THR A 75 9.65 -13.04 -8.06
N LEU A 76 8.45 -13.46 -8.45
CA LEU A 76 7.19 -12.79 -8.17
C LEU A 76 6.32 -13.68 -7.28
N SER A 77 5.78 -13.11 -6.20
CA SER A 77 4.77 -13.76 -5.36
C SER A 77 3.50 -12.94 -5.36
N VAL A 78 2.37 -13.60 -5.64
CA VAL A 78 1.02 -13.05 -5.56
C VAL A 78 0.32 -13.70 -4.38
N ALA A 79 0.17 -12.97 -3.27
CA ALA A 79 -0.59 -13.40 -2.11
C ALA A 79 -2.03 -12.90 -2.21
N THR A 80 -3.00 -13.75 -1.85
CA THR A 80 -4.42 -13.40 -1.94
C THR A 80 -5.27 -14.12 -0.91
N HIS A 81 -6.28 -13.43 -0.37
CA HIS A 81 -7.35 -14.02 0.43
C HIS A 81 -8.51 -14.57 -0.45
N ALA A 82 -8.42 -14.44 -1.77
CA ALA A 82 -9.38 -15.05 -2.69
C ALA A 82 -9.18 -16.55 -2.77
N GLU A 83 -10.18 -17.33 -2.38
CA GLU A 83 -10.19 -18.76 -2.56
C GLU A 83 -10.21 -19.12 -4.06
N PRO A 84 -9.43 -20.12 -4.53
CA PRO A 84 -9.47 -20.55 -5.92
C PRO A 84 -10.89 -20.88 -6.36
N GLY A 85 -11.29 -20.43 -7.56
CA GLY A 85 -12.64 -20.59 -8.12
C GLY A 85 -13.67 -19.58 -7.62
N SER A 86 -13.34 -18.71 -6.68
CA SER A 86 -14.31 -17.81 -6.02
C SER A 86 -14.80 -16.65 -6.89
N GLN A 87 -14.16 -16.34 -7.99
CA GLN A 87 -14.42 -15.16 -8.84
C GLN A 87 -14.34 -13.83 -8.07
N LYS A 88 -13.67 -13.83 -6.89
CA LYS A 88 -13.47 -12.63 -6.09
C LYS A 88 -12.42 -11.72 -6.71
N LEU A 89 -12.51 -10.44 -6.41
CA LEU A 89 -11.52 -9.43 -6.74
C LEU A 89 -10.49 -9.38 -5.62
N SER A 90 -9.29 -9.88 -5.91
CA SER A 90 -8.14 -9.78 -5.03
C SER A 90 -7.45 -8.45 -5.27
N LEU A 91 -7.44 -7.65 -4.24
CA LEU A 91 -6.95 -6.30 -4.30
C LEU A 91 -5.62 -6.16 -3.61
N GLY A 92 -4.65 -5.60 -4.32
CA GLY A 92 -3.38 -5.20 -3.75
C GLY A 92 -2.54 -4.41 -4.72
N GLY A 93 -1.63 -3.56 -4.19
CA GLY A 93 -0.64 -2.90 -5.01
C GLY A 93 0.39 -3.90 -5.55
N PHE A 94 1.05 -3.52 -6.62
CA PHE A 94 2.20 -4.23 -7.16
C PHE A 94 3.49 -3.56 -6.68
N ARG A 95 4.20 -4.24 -5.78
CA ARG A 95 5.49 -3.80 -5.24
C ARG A 95 6.63 -4.41 -6.03
N ILE A 96 7.51 -3.58 -6.55
CA ILE A 96 8.83 -3.98 -7.04
C ILE A 96 9.80 -3.69 -5.89
N ALA A 97 10.24 -4.74 -5.20
CA ALA A 97 11.00 -4.58 -3.96
C ALA A 97 12.34 -3.87 -4.24
N PRO A 98 12.72 -2.87 -3.43
CA PRO A 98 14.05 -2.27 -3.52
C PRO A 98 15.15 -3.32 -3.33
N VAL A 99 16.26 -3.19 -4.06
CA VAL A 99 17.36 -4.18 -4.03
C VAL A 99 17.95 -4.31 -2.62
N GLU A 100 18.00 -3.21 -1.87
CA GLU A 100 18.46 -3.19 -0.49
C GLU A 100 17.58 -4.05 0.41
N ARG A 101 16.25 -4.05 0.15
CA ARG A 101 15.28 -4.86 0.89
C ARG A 101 15.40 -6.33 0.49
N THR A 102 15.61 -6.65 -0.78
CA THR A 102 15.76 -8.04 -1.24
C THR A 102 17.02 -8.71 -0.69
N SER A 103 18.01 -7.92 -0.30
CA SER A 103 19.25 -8.37 0.32
C SER A 103 19.18 -8.51 1.84
N ALA A 104 18.08 -8.09 2.47
CA ALA A 104 17.93 -8.14 3.92
C ALA A 104 17.78 -9.60 4.41
N PRO A 105 18.39 -9.96 5.55
CA PRO A 105 18.24 -11.29 6.12
C PRO A 105 16.78 -11.68 6.35
N GLY A 106 16.39 -12.86 5.87
CA GLY A 106 15.04 -13.39 6.02
C GLY A 106 14.00 -12.82 5.04
N PHE A 107 14.38 -11.94 4.13
CA PHE A 107 13.48 -11.49 3.06
C PHE A 107 13.16 -12.65 2.11
N THR A 108 11.89 -12.81 1.79
CA THR A 108 11.39 -13.54 0.64
C THR A 108 10.17 -12.83 0.09
N THR A 109 9.94 -12.91 -1.21
CA THR A 109 8.74 -12.33 -1.84
C THR A 109 7.46 -12.92 -1.25
N ASP A 110 7.46 -14.20 -0.87
CA ASP A 110 6.31 -14.87 -0.25
C ASP A 110 5.98 -14.23 1.11
N ARG A 111 6.96 -14.10 2.01
CA ARG A 111 6.74 -13.50 3.34
C ARG A 111 6.24 -12.07 3.23
N GLU A 112 6.90 -11.27 2.42
CA GLU A 112 6.51 -9.87 2.21
C GLU A 112 5.10 -9.77 1.62
N ALA A 113 4.77 -10.59 0.61
CA ALA A 113 3.45 -10.59 -0.01
C ALA A 113 2.36 -11.01 0.98
N ILE A 114 2.58 -12.03 1.80
CA ILE A 114 1.63 -12.48 2.83
C ILE A 114 1.41 -11.37 3.86
N SER A 115 2.48 -10.80 4.42
CA SER A 115 2.39 -9.76 5.45
C SER A 115 1.63 -8.53 4.92
N LEU A 116 1.88 -8.13 3.69
CA LEU A 116 1.17 -7.01 3.05
C LEU A 116 -0.29 -7.37 2.71
N ALA A 117 -0.58 -8.63 2.34
CA ALA A 117 -1.94 -9.08 2.07
C ALA A 117 -2.82 -9.05 3.32
N ILE A 118 -2.26 -9.35 4.51
CA ILE A 118 -2.94 -9.19 5.80
C ILE A 118 -3.42 -7.75 5.97
N GLY A 119 -2.53 -6.76 5.82
CA GLY A 119 -2.88 -5.35 5.94
C GLY A 119 -3.91 -4.90 4.89
N MET A 120 -3.85 -5.45 3.67
CA MET A 120 -4.87 -5.17 2.65
C MET A 120 -6.24 -5.74 3.02
N GLU A 121 -6.32 -6.92 3.63
CA GLU A 121 -7.59 -7.49 4.10
C GLU A 121 -8.18 -6.68 5.27
N GLU A 122 -7.33 -6.13 6.14
CA GLU A 122 -7.76 -5.20 7.18
C GLU A 122 -8.39 -3.94 6.58
N LYS A 123 -7.77 -3.34 5.55
CA LYS A 123 -8.37 -2.20 4.82
C LYS A 123 -9.75 -2.54 4.26
N VAL A 124 -9.89 -3.71 3.64
CA VAL A 124 -11.18 -4.20 3.12
C VAL A 124 -12.19 -4.38 4.27
N HIS A 125 -11.77 -4.90 5.40
CA HIS A 125 -12.64 -5.07 6.58
C HIS A 125 -13.14 -3.71 7.08
N TRP A 126 -12.25 -2.73 7.29
CA TRP A 126 -12.63 -1.42 7.82
C TRP A 126 -13.57 -0.67 6.89
N SER A 127 -13.37 -0.74 5.57
CA SER A 127 -14.32 -0.13 4.64
C SER A 127 -15.69 -0.80 4.67
N ARG A 128 -15.78 -2.11 4.95
CA ARG A 128 -17.06 -2.80 5.16
C ARG A 128 -17.75 -2.37 6.46
N VAL A 129 -16.98 -2.24 7.54
CA VAL A 129 -17.50 -1.90 8.86
C VAL A 129 -17.99 -0.45 8.88
N ILE A 130 -17.16 0.49 8.43
CA ILE A 130 -17.46 1.92 8.45
C ILE A 130 -18.35 2.32 7.26
N GLN A 131 -18.51 1.47 6.24
CA GLN A 131 -19.26 1.73 5.00
C GLN A 131 -18.69 2.90 4.19
N VAL A 132 -17.35 2.99 4.12
CA VAL A 132 -16.62 4.04 3.39
C VAL A 132 -16.05 3.50 2.10
N GLY A 133 -16.26 4.22 1.00
CA GLY A 133 -15.73 3.91 -0.33
C GLY A 133 -16.52 4.58 -1.44
N GLY A 134 -16.01 4.51 -2.66
CA GLY A 134 -16.72 4.94 -3.85
C GLY A 134 -17.94 4.02 -4.14
N PRO A 135 -18.89 4.49 -4.97
CA PRO A 135 -20.16 3.79 -5.17
C PRO A 135 -20.01 2.39 -5.77
N LEU A 136 -19.06 2.18 -6.69
CA LEU A 136 -18.84 0.87 -7.30
C LEU A 136 -18.16 -0.09 -6.31
N ALA A 137 -17.14 0.39 -5.59
CA ALA A 137 -16.44 -0.39 -4.58
C ALA A 137 -17.41 -0.84 -3.48
N MET A 138 -18.28 0.04 -2.99
CA MET A 138 -19.24 -0.28 -1.93
C MET A 138 -20.33 -1.24 -2.40
N ARG A 139 -20.80 -1.11 -3.64
CA ARG A 139 -21.73 -2.07 -4.25
C ARG A 139 -21.15 -3.49 -4.29
N ASP A 140 -19.87 -3.61 -4.65
CA ASP A 140 -19.18 -4.88 -4.84
C ASP A 140 -18.32 -5.33 -3.64
N ILE A 141 -18.40 -4.62 -2.51
CA ILE A 141 -17.51 -4.79 -1.35
C ILE A 141 -17.45 -6.24 -0.82
N LYS A 142 -18.51 -7.03 -0.97
CA LYS A 142 -18.55 -8.45 -0.57
C LYS A 142 -17.71 -9.36 -1.46
N ARG A 143 -17.41 -8.91 -2.69
CA ARG A 143 -16.57 -9.65 -3.66
C ARG A 143 -15.09 -9.28 -3.54
N ILE A 144 -14.76 -8.21 -2.84
CA ILE A 144 -13.39 -7.70 -2.70
C ILE A 144 -12.71 -8.38 -1.53
N VAL A 145 -11.47 -8.78 -1.69
CA VAL A 145 -10.60 -9.33 -0.64
C VAL A 145 -9.20 -8.76 -0.76
N GLY A 146 -8.45 -8.79 0.32
CA GLY A 146 -7.05 -8.35 0.34
C GLY A 146 -6.13 -9.27 -0.47
N GLY A 147 -5.10 -8.66 -1.03
CA GLY A 147 -4.01 -9.35 -1.72
C GLY A 147 -2.80 -8.45 -1.87
N LYS A 148 -1.71 -8.98 -2.38
CA LYS A 148 -0.49 -8.23 -2.67
C LYS A 148 0.39 -8.94 -3.66
N CYS A 149 1.00 -8.18 -4.57
CA CYS A 149 1.99 -8.67 -5.51
C CYS A 149 3.36 -8.09 -5.13
N VAL A 150 4.36 -8.95 -4.97
CA VAL A 150 5.74 -8.55 -4.64
C VAL A 150 6.70 -9.21 -5.62
N LEU A 151 7.45 -8.38 -6.34
CA LEU A 151 8.48 -8.79 -7.30
C LEU A 151 9.85 -8.45 -6.72
N ALA A 152 10.76 -9.42 -6.71
CA ALA A 152 12.18 -9.23 -6.46
C ALA A 152 12.91 -9.13 -7.79
N PRO A 153 13.38 -7.92 -8.19
CA PRO A 153 14.16 -7.71 -9.41
C PRO A 153 15.64 -7.97 -9.14
N THR A 154 16.41 -8.05 -10.23
CA THR A 154 17.88 -7.88 -10.19
C THR A 154 18.26 -6.41 -10.33
N ALA A 155 19.52 -6.07 -10.07
CA ALA A 155 19.97 -4.67 -10.09
C ALA A 155 19.84 -4.01 -11.48
N ASP A 156 19.94 -4.79 -12.56
CA ASP A 156 19.86 -4.35 -13.96
C ASP A 156 18.44 -4.44 -14.55
N ALA A 157 17.45 -5.00 -13.81
CA ALA A 157 16.09 -5.21 -14.29
C ALA A 157 15.03 -4.36 -13.55
N ARG A 158 15.39 -3.63 -12.50
CA ARG A 158 14.45 -2.72 -11.83
C ARG A 158 13.97 -1.61 -12.77
N VAL A 159 12.84 -1.01 -12.48
CA VAL A 159 12.30 0.12 -13.27
C VAL A 159 13.35 1.23 -13.43
N GLY A 160 13.51 1.73 -14.65
CA GLY A 160 14.55 2.68 -15.05
C GLY A 160 15.87 2.02 -15.45
N GLN A 161 15.97 0.69 -15.47
CA GLN A 161 17.15 -0.05 -15.95
C GLN A 161 16.84 -0.80 -17.25
N ILE A 162 17.88 -1.27 -17.92
CA ILE A 162 17.83 -1.77 -19.32
C ILE A 162 16.83 -2.92 -19.54
N HIS A 163 16.55 -3.73 -18.52
CA HIS A 163 15.66 -4.91 -18.62
C HIS A 163 14.30 -4.69 -17.93
N ASP A 164 13.89 -3.45 -17.67
CA ASP A 164 12.66 -3.16 -16.96
C ASP A 164 11.40 -3.59 -17.71
N ALA A 165 11.39 -3.48 -19.04
CA ALA A 165 10.28 -3.92 -19.87
C ALA A 165 10.08 -5.45 -19.78
N GLU A 166 11.17 -6.23 -19.86
CA GLU A 166 11.13 -7.69 -19.75
C GLU A 166 10.69 -8.12 -18.33
N LEU A 167 11.14 -7.41 -17.29
CA LEU A 167 10.70 -7.63 -15.91
C LEU A 167 9.20 -7.41 -15.74
N LEU A 168 8.65 -6.33 -16.32
CA LEU A 168 7.23 -6.03 -16.24
C LEU A 168 6.40 -7.02 -17.10
N ASP A 169 6.89 -7.45 -18.25
CA ASP A 169 6.23 -8.47 -19.06
C ASP A 169 6.17 -9.84 -18.35
N PHE A 170 7.23 -10.20 -17.62
CA PHE A 170 7.22 -11.37 -16.73
C PHE A 170 6.14 -11.24 -15.65
N ALA A 171 6.00 -10.07 -15.02
CA ALA A 171 4.98 -9.83 -14.01
C ALA A 171 3.56 -9.93 -14.62
N ILE A 172 3.32 -9.30 -15.78
CA ILE A 172 2.03 -9.34 -16.48
C ILE A 172 1.63 -10.77 -16.80
N ALA A 173 2.53 -11.55 -17.39
CA ALA A 173 2.28 -12.95 -17.73
C ALA A 173 1.95 -13.79 -16.48
N SER A 174 2.64 -13.53 -15.37
CA SER A 174 2.37 -14.19 -14.09
C SER A 174 1.00 -13.82 -13.51
N PHE A 175 0.58 -12.56 -13.57
CA PHE A 175 -0.76 -12.13 -13.14
C PHE A 175 -1.86 -12.79 -13.96
N GLN A 176 -1.71 -12.81 -15.28
CA GLN A 176 -2.66 -13.48 -16.18
C GLN A 176 -2.76 -14.98 -15.89
N GLU A 177 -1.64 -15.62 -15.57
CA GLU A 177 -1.62 -17.04 -15.20
C GLU A 177 -2.33 -17.30 -13.87
N VAL A 178 -2.18 -16.42 -12.86
CA VAL A 178 -2.95 -16.51 -11.61
C VAL A 178 -4.45 -16.39 -11.88
N GLU A 179 -4.87 -15.38 -12.65
CA GLU A 179 -6.29 -15.19 -12.98
C GLU A 179 -6.87 -16.40 -13.70
N ARG A 180 -6.10 -16.98 -14.63
CA ARG A 180 -6.51 -18.14 -15.41
C ARG A 180 -6.63 -19.41 -14.55
N THR A 181 -5.63 -19.68 -13.70
CA THR A 181 -5.54 -20.93 -12.93
C THR A 181 -6.36 -20.89 -11.66
N ALA A 182 -6.36 -19.77 -10.97
CA ALA A 182 -7.11 -19.58 -9.72
C ALA A 182 -8.56 -19.15 -9.95
N GLN A 183 -8.94 -18.71 -11.14
CA GLN A 183 -10.26 -18.17 -11.43
C GLN A 183 -10.68 -17.09 -10.43
N ILE A 184 -9.79 -16.11 -10.26
CA ILE A 184 -9.99 -14.89 -9.48
C ILE A 184 -9.68 -13.69 -10.36
N HIS A 185 -9.97 -12.48 -9.90
CA HIS A 185 -9.56 -11.24 -10.54
C HIS A 185 -8.51 -10.55 -9.70
N LEU A 186 -7.47 -9.99 -10.33
CA LEU A 186 -6.44 -9.23 -9.64
C LEU A 186 -6.52 -7.75 -10.02
N THR A 187 -6.30 -6.87 -9.04
CA THR A 187 -5.91 -5.49 -9.32
C THR A 187 -4.49 -5.25 -8.85
N THR A 188 -3.75 -4.46 -9.63
CA THR A 188 -2.38 -4.07 -9.31
C THR A 188 -2.26 -2.56 -9.40
N GLY A 189 -2.32 -1.89 -8.26
CA GLY A 189 -2.14 -0.44 -8.14
C GLY A 189 -0.70 -0.05 -7.79
N GLN A 190 -0.49 1.25 -7.66
CA GLN A 190 0.81 1.82 -7.29
C GLN A 190 1.29 1.32 -5.91
N ASP A 191 2.58 1.01 -5.82
CA ASP A 191 3.34 0.76 -4.61
C ASP A 191 4.81 1.15 -4.87
N LEU A 192 5.75 0.65 -4.06
CA LEU A 192 7.19 0.93 -4.21
C LEU A 192 7.76 0.39 -5.53
N GLY A 193 8.82 1.04 -6.00
CA GLY A 193 9.63 0.59 -7.13
C GLY A 193 9.11 0.98 -8.51
N HIS A 194 8.00 1.72 -8.61
CA HIS A 194 7.51 2.29 -9.85
C HIS A 194 8.18 3.62 -10.18
N GLY A 195 8.23 3.97 -11.46
CA GLY A 195 8.83 5.20 -11.93
C GLY A 195 8.91 5.27 -13.45
N LEU A 196 9.74 6.18 -13.96
CA LEU A 196 10.02 6.33 -15.38
C LEU A 196 10.82 5.10 -15.88
N MET A 197 10.40 4.52 -16.99
CA MET A 197 11.07 3.39 -17.61
C MET A 197 12.40 3.81 -18.24
N HIS A 198 13.28 2.85 -18.47
CA HIS A 198 14.64 3.07 -18.99
C HIS A 198 14.67 3.83 -20.31
N ASP A 199 13.72 3.60 -21.18
CA ASP A 199 13.60 4.30 -22.46
C ASP A 199 13.20 5.79 -22.33
N GLY A 200 12.82 6.23 -21.13
CA GLY A 200 12.42 7.61 -20.83
C GLY A 200 11.07 8.01 -21.41
N THR A 201 10.32 7.10 -22.04
CA THR A 201 9.10 7.46 -22.79
C THR A 201 7.83 7.39 -21.95
N GLN A 202 7.76 6.52 -20.93
CA GLN A 202 6.54 6.31 -20.14
C GLN A 202 6.82 5.87 -18.71
N GLN A 203 5.83 6.05 -17.85
CA GLN A 203 5.83 5.53 -16.49
C GLN A 203 5.53 4.02 -16.50
N SER A 204 6.12 3.27 -15.60
CA SER A 204 5.90 1.81 -15.46
C SER A 204 4.44 1.44 -15.23
N LEU A 205 3.67 2.25 -14.50
CA LEU A 205 2.24 2.04 -14.32
C LEU A 205 1.47 2.20 -15.64
N ALA A 206 1.84 3.15 -16.49
CA ALA A 206 1.24 3.30 -17.82
C ALA A 206 1.60 2.12 -18.73
N TYR A 207 2.84 1.61 -18.63
CA TYR A 207 3.27 0.40 -19.34
C TYR A 207 2.41 -0.82 -18.96
N LEU A 208 2.21 -1.02 -17.65
CA LEU A 208 1.37 -2.10 -17.11
C LEU A 208 -0.09 -1.95 -17.55
N ASN A 209 -0.66 -0.76 -17.38
CA ASN A 209 -2.08 -0.50 -17.69
C ASN A 209 -2.42 -0.72 -19.17
N ALA A 210 -1.48 -0.40 -20.07
CA ALA A 210 -1.66 -0.64 -21.50
C ALA A 210 -1.69 -2.13 -21.90
N ARG A 211 -1.18 -3.04 -21.03
CA ARG A 211 -0.98 -4.47 -21.33
C ARG A 211 -1.74 -5.43 -20.43
N TYR A 212 -2.15 -4.96 -19.24
CA TYR A 212 -2.83 -5.78 -18.26
C TYR A 212 -4.08 -5.07 -17.72
N LYS A 213 -5.25 -5.69 -17.94
CA LYS A 213 -6.55 -5.11 -17.54
C LYS A 213 -6.71 -4.91 -16.03
N GLY A 214 -5.98 -5.66 -15.20
CA GLY A 214 -5.98 -5.56 -13.74
C GLY A 214 -5.15 -4.39 -13.22
N SER A 215 -4.27 -3.79 -14.04
CA SER A 215 -3.45 -2.65 -13.63
C SER A 215 -4.27 -1.36 -13.62
N VAL A 216 -4.16 -0.58 -12.55
CA VAL A 216 -4.80 0.73 -12.36
C VAL A 216 -3.75 1.81 -12.26
N VAL A 217 -4.09 3.02 -12.68
CA VAL A 217 -3.19 4.18 -12.76
C VAL A 217 -3.68 5.37 -11.93
N ALA A 218 -4.84 5.26 -11.27
CA ALA A 218 -5.34 6.33 -10.40
C ALA A 218 -4.27 6.75 -9.40
N ASP A 219 -4.17 8.05 -9.16
CA ASP A 219 -3.38 8.56 -8.04
C ASP A 219 -4.05 8.14 -6.72
N THR A 220 -3.47 7.13 -6.11
CA THR A 220 -3.95 6.63 -4.82
C THR A 220 -3.46 7.49 -3.65
N SER A 221 -2.50 8.39 -3.89
CA SER A 221 -1.87 9.20 -2.84
C SER A 221 -2.80 10.30 -2.33
N GLY A 222 -3.52 10.97 -3.23
CA GLY A 222 -4.48 12.02 -2.88
C GLY A 222 -5.57 11.50 -1.94
N PRO A 223 -6.40 10.52 -2.35
CA PRO A 223 -7.43 9.95 -1.47
C PRO A 223 -6.89 9.37 -0.18
N THR A 224 -5.68 8.73 -0.20
CA THR A 224 -5.04 8.23 1.03
C THR A 224 -4.71 9.37 1.99
N GLY A 225 -4.13 10.45 1.47
CA GLY A 225 -3.77 11.62 2.26
C GLY A 225 -4.98 12.30 2.85
N GLU A 226 -6.06 12.45 2.07
CA GLU A 226 -7.31 13.04 2.52
C GLU A 226 -7.97 12.20 3.64
N GLY A 227 -8.10 10.90 3.42
CA GLY A 227 -8.66 10.00 4.44
C GLY A 227 -7.85 10.02 5.74
N ASN A 228 -6.52 10.04 5.62
CA ASN A 228 -5.65 10.13 6.79
C ASN A 228 -5.76 11.48 7.51
N PHE A 229 -5.90 12.57 6.76
CA PHE A 229 -6.18 13.90 7.34
C PHE A 229 -7.49 13.89 8.13
N HIS A 230 -8.57 13.31 7.60
CA HIS A 230 -9.86 13.19 8.31
C HIS A 230 -9.75 12.34 9.56
N VAL A 231 -9.04 11.21 9.53
CA VAL A 231 -8.73 10.40 10.72
C VAL A 231 -8.01 11.24 11.78
N LEU A 232 -6.90 11.90 11.41
CA LEU A 232 -6.14 12.77 12.31
C LEU A 232 -7.01 13.87 12.93
N HIS A 233 -7.80 14.55 12.09
CA HIS A 233 -8.67 15.64 12.52
C HIS A 233 -9.72 15.16 13.52
N GLY A 234 -10.40 14.02 13.25
CA GLY A 234 -11.36 13.42 14.15
C GLY A 234 -10.76 13.06 15.52
N MET A 235 -9.58 12.41 15.50
CA MET A 235 -8.86 12.02 16.72
C MET A 235 -8.44 13.23 17.55
N LEU A 236 -7.82 14.25 16.94
CA LEU A 236 -7.43 15.50 17.64
C LEU A 236 -8.65 16.20 18.23
N ARG A 237 -9.74 16.30 17.48
CA ARG A 237 -10.99 16.93 17.93
C ARG A 237 -11.56 16.23 19.15
N ALA A 238 -11.58 14.88 19.17
CA ALA A 238 -12.03 14.09 20.31
C ALA A 238 -11.12 14.30 21.54
N CYS A 239 -9.84 14.61 21.32
CA CYS A 239 -8.92 15.01 22.40
C CYS A 239 -9.08 16.46 22.85
N GLY A 240 -9.97 17.24 22.23
CA GLY A 240 -10.16 18.66 22.54
C GLY A 240 -9.08 19.56 21.96
N VAL A 241 -8.32 19.11 20.97
CA VAL A 241 -7.22 19.85 20.33
C VAL A 241 -7.69 20.35 18.96
N PRO A 242 -7.97 21.67 18.79
CA PRO A 242 -8.27 22.24 17.48
C PRO A 242 -7.06 22.21 16.55
N LEU A 243 -7.26 21.96 15.25
CA LEU A 243 -6.18 21.94 14.25
C LEU A 243 -5.34 23.25 14.28
N ALA A 244 -5.98 24.40 14.40
CA ALA A 244 -5.31 25.71 14.42
C ALA A 244 -4.29 25.90 15.57
N THR A 245 -4.38 25.10 16.63
CA THR A 245 -3.48 25.17 17.80
C THR A 245 -2.65 23.89 17.97
N ALA A 246 -2.90 22.90 17.14
CA ALA A 246 -2.19 21.63 17.18
C ALA A 246 -0.77 21.76 16.65
N THR A 247 0.11 20.92 17.17
CA THR A 247 1.42 20.64 16.58
C THR A 247 1.47 19.18 16.16
N VAL A 248 1.67 18.93 14.87
CA VAL A 248 1.65 17.58 14.28
C VAL A 248 3.05 17.21 13.79
N ALA A 249 3.55 16.06 14.24
CA ALA A 249 4.78 15.45 13.74
C ALA A 249 4.42 14.47 12.60
N LEU A 250 5.09 14.59 11.45
CA LEU A 250 4.98 13.66 10.32
C LEU A 250 6.28 12.89 10.12
N VAL A 251 6.19 11.59 9.92
CA VAL A 251 7.29 10.72 9.47
C VAL A 251 6.96 10.21 8.08
N GLY A 252 7.79 10.59 7.10
CA GLY A 252 7.54 10.33 5.68
C GLY A 252 6.69 11.42 5.02
N CYS A 253 7.34 12.26 4.21
CA CYS A 253 6.72 13.38 3.49
C CYS A 253 6.73 13.12 1.96
N GLY A 254 6.39 11.88 1.55
CA GLY A 254 6.11 11.53 0.17
C GLY A 254 4.80 12.16 -0.32
N ASN A 255 4.24 11.66 -1.41
CA ASN A 255 3.00 12.23 -1.98
C ASN A 255 1.85 12.27 -0.95
N ILE A 256 1.66 11.20 -0.19
CA ILE A 256 0.64 11.13 0.88
C ILE A 256 0.93 12.16 1.98
N GLY A 257 2.16 12.18 2.49
CA GLY A 257 2.55 13.12 3.54
C GLY A 257 2.44 14.58 3.10
N MET A 258 2.76 14.89 1.85
CA MET A 258 2.60 16.24 1.30
C MET A 258 1.13 16.66 1.24
N HIS A 259 0.23 15.77 0.82
CA HIS A 259 -1.20 16.05 0.81
C HIS A 259 -1.70 16.41 2.23
N ILE A 260 -1.30 15.63 3.23
CA ILE A 260 -1.66 15.91 4.64
C ILE A 260 -1.07 17.24 5.10
N ILE A 261 0.17 17.55 4.74
CA ILE A 261 0.83 18.83 5.06
C ILE A 261 0.03 20.01 4.46
N GLU A 262 -0.40 19.90 3.21
CA GLU A 262 -1.20 20.94 2.54
C GLU A 262 -2.51 21.18 3.29
N ARG A 263 -3.24 20.11 3.63
CA ARG A 263 -4.48 20.19 4.41
C ARG A 263 -4.25 20.81 5.81
N LEU A 264 -3.20 20.41 6.51
CA LEU A 264 -2.87 20.97 7.83
C LEU A 264 -2.53 22.46 7.77
N ARG A 265 -1.81 22.89 6.72
CA ARG A 265 -1.47 24.30 6.51
C ARG A 265 -2.70 25.18 6.26
N GLU A 266 -3.71 24.68 5.56
CA GLU A 266 -4.99 25.38 5.38
C GLU A 266 -5.65 25.75 6.71
N HIS A 267 -5.41 24.94 7.75
CA HIS A 267 -5.91 25.16 9.12
C HIS A 267 -4.94 25.92 10.03
N GLY A 268 -3.76 26.30 9.55
CA GLY A 268 -2.75 26.98 10.36
C GLY A 268 -2.05 26.10 11.40
N THR A 269 -2.11 24.77 11.23
CA THR A 269 -1.49 23.78 12.12
C THR A 269 0.04 23.89 12.09
N ALA A 270 0.69 23.82 13.24
CA ALA A 270 2.15 23.73 13.33
C ALA A 270 2.61 22.32 12.93
N ILE A 271 3.62 22.25 12.07
CA ILE A 271 4.09 20.98 11.48
C ILE A 271 5.57 20.78 11.74
N LEU A 272 5.93 19.58 12.18
CA LEU A 272 7.30 19.08 12.27
C LEU A 272 7.43 17.86 11.36
N ALA A 273 8.53 17.74 10.60
CA ALA A 273 8.64 16.70 9.58
C ALA A 273 9.95 15.91 9.68
N CYS A 274 9.87 14.59 9.61
CA CYS A 274 11.00 13.70 9.44
C CYS A 274 10.94 13.05 8.04
N GLU A 275 11.94 13.34 7.20
CA GLU A 275 11.98 12.88 5.81
C GLU A 275 13.40 12.46 5.43
N SER A 276 13.54 11.34 4.72
CA SER A 276 14.84 10.79 4.34
C SER A 276 15.50 11.56 3.20
N ARG A 277 14.72 12.04 2.22
CA ARG A 277 15.24 12.72 1.01
C ARG A 277 15.61 14.16 1.32
N ALA A 278 16.86 14.52 1.07
CA ALA A 278 17.38 15.87 1.33
C ALA A 278 16.63 16.95 0.54
N GLU A 279 16.31 16.67 -0.71
CA GLU A 279 15.58 17.58 -1.61
C GLU A 279 14.18 17.90 -1.04
N ARG A 280 13.48 16.87 -0.56
CA ARG A 280 12.15 17.06 0.05
C ARG A 280 12.23 17.84 1.36
N ARG A 281 13.29 17.63 2.18
CA ARG A 281 13.50 18.45 3.38
C ARG A 281 13.69 19.92 3.01
N ALA A 282 14.50 20.23 1.98
CA ALA A 282 14.70 21.61 1.52
C ALA A 282 13.39 22.27 1.04
N GLU A 283 12.52 21.52 0.33
CA GLU A 283 11.19 21.99 -0.06
C GLU A 283 10.32 22.33 1.18
N LEU A 284 10.31 21.46 2.18
CA LEU A 284 9.55 21.66 3.43
C LEU A 284 10.09 22.87 4.23
N GLU A 285 11.40 23.03 4.30
CA GLU A 285 12.05 24.18 4.96
C GLU A 285 11.71 25.51 4.27
N ALA A 286 11.65 25.50 2.93
CA ALA A 286 11.19 26.66 2.16
C ALA A 286 9.70 27.00 2.44
N MET A 287 8.89 26.02 2.86
CA MET A 287 7.51 26.22 3.33
C MET A 287 7.42 26.66 4.80
N GLY A 288 8.55 26.83 5.49
CA GLY A 288 8.63 27.21 6.92
C GLY A 288 8.47 26.02 7.89
N ILE A 289 8.56 24.77 7.41
CA ILE A 289 8.43 23.57 8.24
C ILE A 289 9.81 23.14 8.75
N ARG A 290 9.94 22.92 10.06
CA ARG A 290 11.17 22.34 10.64
C ARG A 290 11.30 20.90 10.24
N THR A 291 12.48 20.49 9.77
CA THR A 291 12.74 19.15 9.28
C THR A 291 13.85 18.43 10.04
N TRP A 292 13.79 17.11 10.02
CA TRP A 292 14.81 16.18 10.49
C TRP A 292 15.05 15.09 9.45
N GLY A 293 16.28 14.60 9.37
CA GLY A 293 16.58 13.33 8.70
C GLY A 293 16.16 12.13 9.57
N PRO A 294 16.26 10.89 9.04
CA PRO A 294 15.85 9.68 9.76
C PRO A 294 16.48 9.55 11.16
N ASP A 295 17.76 9.85 11.32
CA ASP A 295 18.47 9.78 12.59
C ASP A 295 17.95 10.79 13.62
N GLY A 296 17.27 11.85 13.17
CA GLY A 296 16.67 12.89 14.00
C GLY A 296 15.22 12.60 14.43
N LYS A 297 14.61 11.50 14.01
CA LYS A 297 13.22 11.15 14.33
C LYS A 297 12.92 11.24 15.83
N LEU A 298 13.75 10.63 16.66
CA LEU A 298 13.57 10.65 18.11
C LEU A 298 13.78 12.05 18.71
N ALA A 299 14.62 12.89 18.11
CA ALA A 299 14.78 14.29 18.55
C ALA A 299 13.53 15.10 18.22
N MET A 300 12.92 14.92 17.04
CA MET A 300 11.64 15.52 16.68
C MET A 300 10.54 15.15 17.68
N LEU A 301 10.47 13.89 18.11
CA LEU A 301 9.44 13.41 19.04
C LEU A 301 9.65 13.90 20.50
N ARG A 302 10.77 14.53 20.83
CA ARG A 302 10.96 15.24 22.10
C ARG A 302 10.36 16.64 22.10
N GLU A 303 10.07 17.20 20.94
CA GLU A 303 9.33 18.46 20.84
C GLU A 303 7.88 18.25 21.33
N PRO A 304 7.23 19.30 21.86
CA PRO A 304 5.85 19.18 22.32
C PRO A 304 4.88 19.05 21.14
N VAL A 305 4.55 17.84 20.75
CA VAL A 305 3.63 17.53 19.65
C VAL A 305 2.35 16.91 20.19
N ASP A 306 1.21 17.20 19.55
CA ASP A 306 -0.12 16.68 19.92
C ASP A 306 -0.40 15.35 19.20
N ALA A 307 0.15 15.19 17.99
CA ALA A 307 -0.06 14.01 17.16
C ALA A 307 1.21 13.58 16.43
N LEU A 308 1.29 12.26 16.16
CA LEU A 308 2.25 11.65 15.24
C LEU A 308 1.51 11.02 14.06
N VAL A 309 1.95 11.33 12.84
CA VAL A 309 1.43 10.73 11.60
C VAL A 309 2.56 10.01 10.88
N VAL A 310 2.38 8.70 10.57
CA VAL A 310 3.40 7.87 9.92
C VAL A 310 2.98 7.47 8.51
N ASN A 311 3.80 7.87 7.51
CA ASN A 311 3.56 7.63 6.08
C ASN A 311 4.83 7.26 5.31
N ALA A 312 5.79 6.62 5.98
CA ALA A 312 7.05 6.19 5.38
C ALA A 312 6.95 4.80 4.71
N ALA A 313 8.07 4.14 4.50
CA ALA A 313 8.13 2.88 3.75
C ALA A 313 7.89 1.60 4.60
N GLY A 314 7.71 1.75 5.90
CA GLY A 314 7.51 0.67 6.87
C GLY A 314 8.44 0.79 8.08
N GLY A 315 8.01 0.26 9.24
CA GLY A 315 8.80 0.16 10.46
C GLY A 315 8.95 1.46 11.25
N SER A 316 8.17 2.50 10.96
CA SER A 316 8.31 3.80 11.64
C SER A 316 7.95 3.77 13.12
N LEU A 317 7.06 2.87 13.54
CA LEU A 317 6.65 2.66 14.93
C LEU A 317 7.44 1.53 15.59
N ASP A 318 8.77 1.59 15.48
CA ASP A 318 9.67 0.71 16.21
C ASP A 318 9.62 0.98 17.73
N ARG A 319 10.20 0.10 18.52
CA ARG A 319 10.19 0.20 19.98
C ARG A 319 10.71 1.54 20.47
N ALA A 320 11.79 2.06 19.90
CA ALA A 320 12.36 3.33 20.32
C ALA A 320 11.45 4.52 20.04
N THR A 321 10.74 4.49 18.90
CA THR A 321 9.73 5.49 18.53
C THR A 321 8.55 5.44 19.49
N VAL A 322 8.06 4.24 19.82
CA VAL A 322 6.93 4.05 20.75
C VAL A 322 7.33 4.56 22.15
N ASP A 323 8.52 4.24 22.65
CA ASP A 323 9.02 4.75 23.92
C ASP A 323 9.12 6.29 23.94
N ALA A 324 9.53 6.92 22.84
CA ALA A 324 9.54 8.37 22.69
C ALA A 324 8.11 8.97 22.67
N CYS A 325 7.16 8.32 22.02
CA CYS A 325 5.74 8.70 22.03
C CYS A 325 5.15 8.64 23.45
N ILE A 326 5.46 7.58 24.19
CA ILE A 326 5.04 7.41 25.60
C ILE A 326 5.61 8.52 26.47
N ALA A 327 6.89 8.85 26.31
CA ALA A 327 7.58 9.88 27.07
C ALA A 327 7.08 11.31 26.75
N ASN A 328 6.48 11.52 25.58
CA ASN A 328 5.94 12.82 25.18
C ASN A 328 4.58 13.06 25.86
N ALA A 329 4.57 13.86 26.92
CA ALA A 329 3.37 14.11 27.71
C ALA A 329 2.24 14.82 26.92
N ARG A 330 2.60 15.58 25.86
CA ARG A 330 1.61 16.31 25.04
C ARG A 330 1.01 15.43 23.95
N LEU A 331 1.73 14.43 23.45
CA LEU A 331 1.27 13.56 22.40
C LEU A 331 0.05 12.77 22.88
N ALA A 332 -1.07 12.90 22.18
CA ALA A 332 -2.33 12.24 22.48
C ALA A 332 -2.68 11.16 21.47
N VAL A 333 -2.40 11.37 20.17
CA VAL A 333 -2.87 10.52 19.08
C VAL A 333 -1.76 10.13 18.12
N ILE A 334 -1.87 8.93 17.58
CA ILE A 334 -0.98 8.38 16.56
C ILE A 334 -1.84 7.79 15.44
N CYS A 335 -1.59 8.16 14.20
CA CYS A 335 -2.24 7.61 13.02
C CYS A 335 -1.28 7.57 11.84
N GLY A 336 -1.75 7.16 10.67
CA GLY A 336 -0.95 7.14 9.45
C GLY A 336 -1.54 6.21 8.40
N SER A 337 -0.79 6.02 7.31
CA SER A 337 -1.14 5.11 6.22
C SER A 337 0.00 4.16 5.86
N GLU A 338 1.05 4.14 6.66
CA GLU A 338 2.25 3.34 6.43
C GLU A 338 1.94 1.84 6.54
N ASN A 339 2.22 1.08 5.48
CA ASN A 339 2.10 -0.38 5.56
C ASN A 339 3.22 -0.95 6.44
N LEU A 340 2.89 -1.91 7.29
CA LEU A 340 3.84 -2.53 8.23
C LEU A 340 4.54 -1.49 9.12
N ALA A 341 3.81 -0.49 9.58
CA ALA A 341 4.34 0.60 10.40
C ALA A 341 4.94 0.10 11.73
N MET A 342 4.34 -0.95 12.30
CA MET A 342 4.66 -1.49 13.63
C MET A 342 5.31 -2.87 13.48
N PRO A 343 6.66 -2.97 13.53
CA PRO A 343 7.37 -4.25 13.37
C PRO A 343 7.07 -5.26 14.47
N ASP A 344 6.75 -4.78 15.68
CA ASP A 344 6.34 -5.59 16.82
C ASP A 344 4.94 -5.13 17.27
N PRO A 345 3.88 -5.91 16.96
CA PRO A 345 2.51 -5.56 17.34
C PRO A 345 2.29 -5.43 18.86
N SER A 346 3.15 -6.06 19.69
CA SER A 346 3.03 -5.98 21.15
C SER A 346 3.21 -4.58 21.72
N VAL A 347 3.85 -3.66 20.97
CA VAL A 347 4.07 -2.29 21.41
C VAL A 347 2.79 -1.43 21.40
N GLU A 348 1.74 -1.85 20.71
CA GLU A 348 0.44 -1.17 20.71
C GLU A 348 -0.17 -1.11 22.12
N ALA A 349 -0.11 -2.22 22.84
CA ALA A 349 -0.58 -2.28 24.22
C ALA A 349 0.16 -1.32 25.17
N LEU A 350 1.42 -0.98 24.85
CA LEU A 350 2.20 -0.01 25.62
C LEU A 350 1.68 1.43 25.38
N LEU A 351 1.30 1.76 24.15
CA LEU A 351 0.69 3.05 23.83
C LEU A 351 -0.65 3.20 24.56
N GLN A 352 -1.49 2.19 24.50
CA GLN A 352 -2.77 2.16 25.21
C GLN A 352 -2.60 2.33 26.74
N ALA A 353 -1.67 1.58 27.34
CA ALA A 353 -1.35 1.69 28.77
C ALA A 353 -0.82 3.09 29.15
N ALA A 354 -0.17 3.79 28.21
CA ALA A 354 0.29 5.17 28.38
C ALA A 354 -0.76 6.23 28.03
N HIS A 355 -2.01 5.82 27.83
CA HIS A 355 -3.12 6.68 27.46
C HIS A 355 -2.92 7.42 26.13
N LYS A 356 -2.26 6.78 25.15
CA LYS A 356 -2.15 7.26 23.76
C LYS A 356 -3.15 6.52 22.90
N VAL A 357 -3.92 7.24 22.09
CA VAL A 357 -4.81 6.62 21.11
C VAL A 357 -4.04 6.37 19.83
N SER A 358 -3.94 5.10 19.43
CA SER A 358 -3.29 4.69 18.19
C SER A 358 -4.34 4.15 17.22
N CYS A 359 -4.51 4.80 16.07
CA CYS A 359 -5.35 4.30 14.98
C CYS A 359 -4.54 3.36 14.10
N PRO A 360 -5.04 2.16 13.75
CA PRO A 360 -4.37 1.28 12.80
C PRO A 360 -4.10 1.99 11.47
N THR A 361 -2.89 1.85 10.94
CA THR A 361 -2.51 2.50 9.69
C THR A 361 -3.27 1.95 8.48
N GLU A 362 -3.82 0.76 8.60
CA GLU A 362 -4.72 0.15 7.64
C GLU A 362 -6.03 0.93 7.51
N LEU A 363 -6.58 1.41 8.63
CA LEU A 363 -7.77 2.26 8.63
C LEU A 363 -7.44 3.63 8.01
N GLY A 364 -6.35 4.27 8.45
CA GLY A 364 -5.92 5.55 7.89
C GLY A 364 -5.55 5.48 6.40
N GLY A 365 -5.06 4.34 5.94
CA GLY A 365 -4.61 4.13 4.57
C GLY A 365 -5.64 3.50 3.62
N MET A 366 -6.89 3.29 4.03
CA MET A 366 -7.84 2.52 3.23
C MET A 366 -8.28 3.23 1.94
N MET A 367 -8.30 4.56 1.89
CA MET A 367 -8.81 5.28 0.72
C MET A 367 -7.98 5.05 -0.54
N GLY A 368 -6.69 4.75 -0.42
CA GLY A 368 -5.84 4.43 -1.56
C GLY A 368 -6.27 3.16 -2.27
N TYR A 369 -6.60 2.11 -1.52
CA TYR A 369 -7.10 0.89 -2.16
C TYR A 369 -8.50 1.08 -2.76
N LEU A 370 -9.36 1.85 -2.09
CA LEU A 370 -10.70 2.15 -2.58
C LEU A 370 -10.65 2.90 -3.91
N ALA A 371 -9.71 3.84 -4.08
CA ALA A 371 -9.48 4.51 -5.36
C ALA A 371 -9.07 3.51 -6.47
N ALA A 372 -8.17 2.58 -6.16
CA ALA A 372 -7.75 1.56 -7.12
C ALA A 372 -8.91 0.62 -7.53
N VAL A 373 -9.75 0.23 -6.58
CA VAL A 373 -10.94 -0.62 -6.86
C VAL A 373 -11.97 0.14 -7.68
N GLU A 374 -12.26 1.38 -7.32
CA GLU A 374 -13.25 2.20 -8.03
C GLU A 374 -12.83 2.40 -9.49
N GLU A 375 -11.55 2.73 -9.77
CA GLU A 375 -11.03 2.81 -11.13
C GLU A 375 -11.15 1.48 -11.88
N TYR A 376 -10.76 0.37 -11.24
CA TYR A 376 -10.86 -0.96 -11.87
C TYR A 376 -12.29 -1.29 -12.26
N LEU A 377 -13.25 -1.12 -11.34
CA LEU A 377 -14.66 -1.42 -11.58
C LEU A 377 -15.25 -0.49 -12.64
N ALA A 378 -14.96 0.81 -12.57
CA ALA A 378 -15.40 1.77 -13.59
C ALA A 378 -14.94 1.37 -14.99
N ARG A 379 -13.68 0.96 -15.13
CA ARG A 379 -13.13 0.50 -16.40
C ARG A 379 -13.78 -0.80 -16.90
N ILE A 380 -14.01 -1.79 -16.02
CA ILE A 380 -14.65 -3.04 -16.40
C ILE A 380 -16.09 -2.82 -16.87
N GLU A 381 -16.80 -1.87 -16.27
CA GLU A 381 -18.17 -1.51 -16.61
C GLU A 381 -18.29 -0.48 -17.74
N GLY A 382 -17.17 0.11 -18.17
CA GLY A 382 -17.16 1.14 -19.21
C GLY A 382 -17.80 2.45 -18.78
N VAL A 383 -17.78 2.76 -17.48
CA VAL A 383 -18.26 4.03 -16.92
C VAL A 383 -17.08 4.94 -16.56
N PRO A 384 -17.26 6.27 -16.52
CA PRO A 384 -16.21 7.18 -16.09
C PRO A 384 -15.77 6.91 -14.65
N PHE A 385 -14.46 6.94 -14.41
CA PHE A 385 -13.91 6.99 -13.06
C PHE A 385 -13.87 8.44 -12.58
N ASP A 386 -14.47 8.69 -11.43
CA ASP A 386 -14.44 10.00 -10.76
C ASP A 386 -13.76 9.88 -9.38
N ILE A 387 -12.54 10.40 -9.29
CA ILE A 387 -11.76 10.39 -8.06
C ILE A 387 -12.38 11.28 -6.95
N HIS A 388 -13.20 12.29 -7.30
CA HIS A 388 -13.81 13.17 -6.31
C HIS A 388 -14.77 12.44 -5.39
N THR A 389 -15.41 11.37 -5.88
CA THR A 389 -16.28 10.53 -5.04
C THR A 389 -15.52 9.89 -3.87
N LEU A 390 -14.20 9.68 -4.02
CA LEU A 390 -13.34 9.13 -2.96
C LEU A 390 -12.95 10.21 -1.94
N PHE A 391 -12.76 11.46 -2.38
CA PHE A 391 -12.52 12.58 -1.47
C PHE A 391 -13.76 12.84 -0.60
N GLU A 392 -14.95 12.88 -1.20
CA GLU A 392 -16.23 13.01 -0.47
C GLU A 392 -16.43 11.85 0.52
N ALA A 393 -16.24 10.60 0.07
CA ALA A 393 -16.38 9.42 0.94
C ALA A 393 -15.39 9.43 2.12
N SER A 394 -14.20 10.04 1.95
CA SER A 394 -13.19 10.10 3.01
C SER A 394 -13.61 10.94 4.22
N GLU A 395 -14.56 11.87 4.05
CA GLU A 395 -15.08 12.71 5.14
C GLU A 395 -15.71 11.88 6.26
N GLU A 396 -16.29 10.72 5.94
CA GLU A 396 -16.87 9.80 6.92
C GLU A 396 -15.83 9.27 7.91
N LEU A 397 -14.57 9.22 7.53
CA LEU A 397 -13.48 8.81 8.42
C LEU A 397 -13.26 9.77 9.59
N TYR A 398 -13.60 11.04 9.43
CA TYR A 398 -13.61 12.01 10.54
C TYR A 398 -14.56 11.57 11.65
N GLY A 399 -15.80 11.24 11.29
CA GLY A 399 -16.82 10.80 12.26
C GLY A 399 -16.45 9.51 12.97
N ALA A 400 -15.93 8.53 12.21
CA ALA A 400 -15.48 7.26 12.75
C ALA A 400 -14.30 7.42 13.72
N ALA A 401 -13.29 8.20 13.34
CA ALA A 401 -12.12 8.44 14.18
C ALA A 401 -12.46 9.27 15.43
N PHE A 402 -13.33 10.26 15.30
CA PHE A 402 -13.83 11.04 16.43
C PHE A 402 -14.55 10.14 17.44
N ALA A 403 -15.55 9.38 17.00
CA ALA A 403 -16.39 8.56 17.88
C ALA A 403 -15.57 7.45 18.58
N ALA A 404 -14.65 6.78 17.85
CA ALA A 404 -13.78 5.77 18.43
C ALA A 404 -12.84 6.37 19.49
N THR A 405 -12.19 7.50 19.18
CA THR A 405 -11.30 8.17 20.12
C THR A 405 -12.02 8.68 21.38
N GLU A 406 -13.20 9.27 21.21
CA GLU A 406 -14.05 9.73 22.33
C GLU A 406 -14.46 8.55 23.23
N ARG A 407 -14.88 7.44 22.63
CA ARG A 407 -15.24 6.21 23.34
C ARG A 407 -14.05 5.64 24.15
N ILE A 408 -12.86 5.52 23.54
CA ILE A 408 -11.64 5.03 24.23
C ILE A 408 -11.31 5.92 25.43
N ARG A 409 -11.36 7.23 25.27
CA ARG A 409 -11.05 8.18 26.35
C ARG A 409 -12.08 8.12 27.47
N ALA A 410 -13.36 8.08 27.13
CA ALA A 410 -14.46 7.95 28.10
C ALA A 410 -14.40 6.61 28.87
N GLY A 411 -13.96 5.54 28.19
CA GLY A 411 -13.76 4.21 28.76
C GLY A 411 -12.46 4.03 29.56
N GLY A 412 -11.64 5.10 29.72
CA GLY A 412 -10.38 5.03 30.46
C GLY A 412 -9.30 4.22 29.78
N PHE A 413 -9.28 4.21 28.45
CA PHE A 413 -8.29 3.51 27.60
C PHE A 413 -8.26 1.99 27.83
N THR A 414 -9.41 1.38 28.06
CA THR A 414 -9.55 -0.07 28.31
C THR A 414 -9.77 -0.89 27.04
N GLU A 415 -10.07 -0.25 25.91
CA GLU A 415 -10.28 -0.89 24.61
C GLU A 415 -9.34 -0.31 23.57
N SER A 416 -9.01 -1.11 22.55
CA SER A 416 -8.24 -0.68 21.39
C SER A 416 -9.09 0.18 20.44
N PHE A 417 -8.43 0.85 19.48
CA PHE A 417 -9.14 1.60 18.46
C PHE A 417 -10.04 0.71 17.60
N GLU A 418 -9.57 -0.49 17.27
CA GLU A 418 -10.33 -1.48 16.51
C GLU A 418 -11.60 -1.96 17.26
N GLU A 419 -11.46 -2.25 18.56
CA GLU A 419 -12.58 -2.63 19.40
C GLU A 419 -13.62 -1.50 19.48
N ALA A 420 -13.17 -0.27 19.63
CA ALA A 420 -14.04 0.91 19.67
C ALA A 420 -14.82 1.10 18.36
N VAL A 421 -14.14 1.04 17.20
CA VAL A 421 -14.78 1.15 15.88
C VAL A 421 -15.78 -0.01 15.68
N THR A 422 -15.38 -1.24 16.01
CA THR A 422 -16.25 -2.41 15.89
C THR A 422 -17.49 -2.28 16.78
N ALA A 423 -17.36 -1.76 17.98
CA ALA A 423 -18.49 -1.57 18.89
C ALA A 423 -19.48 -0.47 18.45
N ILE A 424 -19.04 0.46 17.59
CA ILE A 424 -19.86 1.56 17.09
C ILE A 424 -20.53 1.20 15.75
N TYR A 425 -19.81 0.52 14.86
CA TYR A 425 -20.21 0.33 13.45
C TYR A 425 -20.40 -1.14 13.07
N GLY A 426 -19.93 -2.10 13.90
CA GLY A 426 -19.92 -3.54 13.61
C GLY A 426 -21.19 -4.31 13.94
#